data_1ef249d591df5ba1f86f2d5639b9416d
#
_entry.id   1ef249d591df5ba1f86f2d5639b9416d
#
_cell.length_a   1.000
_cell.length_b   1.000
_cell.length_c   1.000
_cell.angle_alpha   90.00
_cell.angle_beta   90.00
_cell.angle_gamma   90.00
#
_symmetry.space_group_name_H-M   'P 1'
#
loop_
_entity.id
_entity.type
_entity.pdbx_description
1 polymer ?
#
loop_
_entity_poly.entity_id
_entity_poly.type
_entity_poly.pdbx_seq_one_letter_code
_entity_poly.pdbx_strand_id
1 'polypeptide(L)'
;LITNLQLKKRNIDINKSKSSILFDEPTPSGEKIKIKSKDKCYAIFAAPQNNMLVSEQNPSSDLTLFIKRYKIVNDKELSIIPDPIYEPNYEENIERQTAISFEVKEGDFIQVISPAGRQCSDFVAFDTKKLDKKVEKGLDWQTTRTFMGNTFPGPGLFSKFYDTDHEPLVEVIRDTVGKHDTFNLACTSKYYEDAGYFGHPNCSENLNNAMAKYGVQKQKGWQAINLFFNTSATGLNSVISDESYARPGDYVMFRALKLSLIHI
;
A
#
# COMPACT_ATOMS: atom_id res chain seq x y z
N LEU A 1 27.82 10.14 -7.20
CA LEU A 1 28.94 10.91 -6.60
C LEU A 1 29.12 10.63 -5.11
N ILE A 2 28.03 10.55 -4.33
CA ILE A 2 28.09 10.20 -2.88
C ILE A 2 28.53 8.74 -2.68
N THR A 3 28.15 7.86 -3.58
CA THR A 3 28.48 6.44 -3.55
C THR A 3 29.97 6.17 -3.66
N ASN A 4 30.70 6.88 -4.50
CA ASN A 4 32.15 6.71 -4.67
C ASN A 4 32.95 7.04 -3.40
N LEU A 5 32.51 8.01 -2.62
CA LEU A 5 33.21 8.41 -1.40
C LEU A 5 33.03 7.35 -0.30
N GLN A 6 31.84 6.76 -0.18
CA GLN A 6 31.57 5.69 0.78
C GLN A 6 32.28 4.38 0.42
N LEU A 7 32.40 4.08 -0.86
CA LEU A 7 33.13 2.90 -1.33
C LEU A 7 34.64 3.02 -1.05
N LYS A 8 35.22 4.19 -1.35
CA LYS A 8 36.63 4.48 -1.03
C LYS A 8 36.92 4.38 0.47
N LYS A 9 36.04 4.90 1.33
CA LYS A 9 36.19 4.78 2.79
C LYS A 9 36.18 3.32 3.29
N ARG A 10 35.64 2.40 2.52
CA ARG A 10 35.55 0.97 2.84
C ARG A 10 36.53 0.10 2.05
N ASN A 11 37.44 0.71 1.31
CA ASN A 11 38.41 0.04 0.44
C ASN A 11 37.74 -0.88 -0.61
N ILE A 12 36.60 -0.47 -1.13
CA ILE A 12 35.87 -1.22 -2.16
C ILE A 12 36.26 -0.65 -3.53
N ASP A 13 36.84 -1.48 -4.37
CA ASP A 13 37.17 -1.15 -5.76
C ASP A 13 36.01 -1.58 -6.67
N ILE A 14 35.25 -0.61 -7.17
CA ILE A 14 34.09 -0.85 -8.02
C ILE A 14 34.49 -1.49 -9.36
N ASN A 15 35.72 -1.27 -9.84
CA ASN A 15 36.19 -1.83 -11.09
C ASN A 15 36.41 -3.35 -11.01
N LYS A 16 36.50 -3.90 -9.80
CA LYS A 16 36.56 -5.34 -9.53
C LYS A 16 35.22 -5.97 -9.28
N SER A 17 34.15 -5.18 -9.29
CA SER A 17 32.80 -5.69 -9.09
C SER A 17 32.26 -6.37 -10.35
N LYS A 18 31.38 -7.34 -10.17
CA LYS A 18 30.54 -7.87 -11.26
C LYS A 18 29.23 -7.13 -11.24
N SER A 19 28.80 -6.60 -12.38
CA SER A 19 27.49 -5.95 -12.53
C SER A 19 26.50 -6.88 -13.21
N SER A 20 25.24 -6.74 -12.89
CA SER A 20 24.12 -7.41 -13.53
C SER A 20 22.95 -6.45 -13.60
N ILE A 21 22.22 -6.46 -14.69
CA ILE A 21 20.95 -5.78 -14.83
C ILE A 21 19.88 -6.73 -14.29
N LEU A 22 19.07 -6.27 -13.37
CA LEU A 22 18.04 -7.11 -12.72
C LEU A 22 16.67 -6.95 -13.39
N PHE A 23 16.35 -5.75 -13.86
CA PHE A 23 15.12 -5.42 -14.56
C PHE A 23 15.53 -4.64 -15.80
N ASP A 24 15.68 -5.31 -16.92
CA ASP A 24 16.17 -4.75 -18.20
C ASP A 24 15.05 -4.36 -19.17
N GLU A 25 13.83 -4.81 -18.87
CA GLU A 25 12.61 -4.46 -19.60
C GLU A 25 11.57 -3.81 -18.66
N PRO A 26 10.55 -3.13 -19.20
CA PRO A 26 9.45 -2.64 -18.39
C PRO A 26 8.83 -3.77 -17.57
N THR A 27 8.91 -3.67 -16.25
CA THR A 27 8.41 -4.67 -15.32
C THR A 27 7.15 -4.18 -14.62
N PRO A 28 6.18 -5.07 -14.34
CA PRO A 28 4.99 -4.71 -13.59
C PRO A 28 5.33 -4.17 -12.20
N SER A 29 4.47 -3.30 -11.69
CA SER A 29 4.57 -2.84 -10.30
C SER A 29 4.59 -4.03 -9.34
N GLY A 30 5.52 -4.01 -8.38
CA GLY A 30 5.69 -5.08 -7.39
C GLY A 30 6.46 -6.31 -7.88
N GLU A 31 7.04 -6.28 -9.10
CA GLU A 31 7.93 -7.33 -9.56
C GLU A 31 9.12 -7.49 -8.61
N LYS A 32 9.56 -8.73 -8.40
CA LYS A 32 10.59 -9.05 -7.42
C LYS A 32 11.62 -10.04 -7.91
N ILE A 33 12.87 -9.80 -7.52
CA ILE A 33 13.95 -10.76 -7.69
C ILE A 33 14.51 -11.14 -6.31
N LYS A 34 14.55 -12.45 -6.04
CA LYS A 34 15.19 -12.98 -4.82
C LYS A 34 16.63 -13.35 -5.12
N ILE A 35 17.56 -12.71 -4.42
CA ILE A 35 19.00 -12.97 -4.53
C ILE A 35 19.49 -13.55 -3.21
N LYS A 36 20.21 -14.67 -3.26
CA LYS A 36 20.86 -15.26 -2.09
C LYS A 36 22.36 -15.04 -2.18
N SER A 37 22.93 -14.35 -1.19
CA SER A 37 24.39 -14.30 -1.07
C SER A 37 24.93 -15.66 -0.61
N LYS A 38 25.95 -16.17 -1.30
CA LYS A 38 26.67 -17.38 -0.90
C LYS A 38 27.75 -17.09 0.13
N ASP A 39 28.36 -15.92 0.02
CA ASP A 39 29.47 -15.49 0.85
C ASP A 39 29.24 -14.08 1.38
N LYS A 40 30.10 -13.64 2.29
CA LYS A 40 30.13 -12.25 2.77
C LYS A 40 30.52 -11.34 1.62
N CYS A 41 29.61 -10.47 1.19
CA CYS A 41 29.83 -9.56 0.08
C CYS A 41 29.22 -8.18 0.35
N TYR A 42 29.64 -7.20 -0.44
CA TYR A 42 28.94 -5.93 -0.57
C TYR A 42 28.14 -5.96 -1.86
N ALA A 43 26.86 -5.58 -1.78
CA ALA A 43 26.00 -5.39 -2.94
C ALA A 43 25.64 -3.91 -3.06
N ILE A 44 25.70 -3.39 -4.28
CA ILE A 44 25.34 -2.01 -4.60
C ILE A 44 24.18 -2.09 -5.58
N PHE A 45 23.08 -1.46 -5.23
CA PHE A 45 21.90 -1.38 -6.06
C PHE A 45 21.76 0.06 -6.57
N ALA A 46 21.37 0.20 -7.83
CA ALA A 46 21.07 1.47 -8.45
C ALA A 46 19.72 1.35 -9.17
N ALA A 47 18.88 2.36 -9.00
CA ALA A 47 17.67 2.56 -9.79
C ALA A 47 17.91 3.77 -10.71
N PRO A 48 18.48 3.56 -11.91
CA PRO A 48 18.73 4.65 -12.83
C PRO A 48 17.41 5.19 -13.37
N GLN A 49 17.33 6.49 -13.51
CA GLN A 49 16.22 7.13 -14.18
C GLN A 49 16.39 6.94 -15.70
N ASN A 50 15.47 6.23 -16.32
CA ASN A 50 15.38 6.11 -17.77
C ASN A 50 14.35 7.12 -18.31
N ASN A 51 14.52 7.52 -19.57
CA ASN A 51 13.51 8.32 -20.25
C ASN A 51 12.25 7.49 -20.45
N MET A 52 11.13 7.98 -19.95
CA MET A 52 9.82 7.37 -20.19
C MET A 52 9.36 7.70 -21.61
N LEU A 53 8.98 6.69 -22.39
CA LEU A 53 8.36 6.89 -23.69
C LEU A 53 6.93 7.39 -23.52
N VAL A 54 6.43 8.18 -24.47
CA VAL A 54 5.05 8.74 -24.42
C VAL A 54 3.99 7.65 -24.36
N SER A 55 4.27 6.47 -24.90
CA SER A 55 3.41 5.29 -24.87
C SER A 55 3.49 4.48 -23.57
N GLU A 56 4.44 4.77 -22.69
CA GLU A 56 4.63 4.05 -21.43
C GLU A 56 3.84 4.72 -20.32
N GLN A 57 3.01 3.96 -19.65
CA GLN A 57 2.26 4.43 -18.47
C GLN A 57 2.94 4.09 -17.14
N ASN A 58 4.17 3.59 -17.18
CA ASN A 58 4.97 3.26 -16.00
C ASN A 58 6.05 4.32 -15.78
N PRO A 59 5.81 5.33 -14.92
CA PRO A 59 6.86 6.28 -14.56
C PRO A 59 7.98 5.56 -13.81
N SER A 60 9.18 6.13 -13.86
CA SER A 60 10.31 5.65 -13.04
C SER A 60 9.89 5.61 -11.58
N SER A 61 10.09 4.48 -10.92
CA SER A 61 9.73 4.26 -9.52
C SER A 61 10.94 3.93 -8.66
N ASP A 62 10.78 4.07 -7.37
CA ASP A 62 11.79 3.69 -6.41
C ASP A 62 12.03 2.17 -6.40
N LEU A 63 13.27 1.79 -6.12
CA LEU A 63 13.64 0.41 -5.86
C LEU A 63 13.62 0.15 -4.35
N THR A 64 12.81 -0.81 -3.92
CA THR A 64 12.79 -1.24 -2.51
C THR A 64 13.64 -2.48 -2.33
N LEU A 65 14.61 -2.43 -1.41
CA LEU A 65 15.50 -3.53 -1.10
C LEU A 65 15.17 -4.14 0.26
N PHE A 66 14.75 -5.40 0.27
CA PHE A 66 14.54 -6.16 1.49
C PHE A 66 15.72 -7.09 1.77
N ILE A 67 16.28 -7.02 2.99
CA ILE A 67 17.38 -7.88 3.42
C ILE A 67 16.88 -8.83 4.50
N LYS A 68 16.67 -10.10 4.15
CA LYS A 68 16.41 -11.16 5.13
C LYS A 68 17.71 -11.72 5.69
N ARG A 69 17.85 -11.73 7.01
CA ARG A 69 18.92 -12.43 7.72
C ARG A 69 18.33 -13.66 8.44
N TYR A 70 19.07 -14.75 8.49
CA TYR A 70 18.64 -16.00 9.16
C TYR A 70 18.65 -15.91 10.70
N LYS A 71 18.27 -14.79 11.28
CA LYS A 71 18.10 -14.69 12.73
C LYS A 71 16.61 -14.58 13.01
N ILE A 72 16.05 -15.57 13.71
CA ILE A 72 14.69 -15.47 14.23
C ILE A 72 14.69 -14.36 15.27
N VAL A 73 14.00 -13.27 14.97
CA VAL A 73 13.75 -12.17 15.89
C VAL A 73 12.27 -12.24 16.24
N ASN A 74 11.95 -12.08 17.51
CA ASN A 74 10.57 -12.07 17.97
C ASN A 74 9.85 -10.84 17.33
N ASP A 75 8.73 -11.07 16.66
CA ASP A 75 8.01 -10.01 15.91
C ASP A 75 7.60 -8.82 16.81
N LYS A 76 7.40 -9.05 18.11
CA LYS A 76 7.13 -7.98 19.09
C LYS A 76 8.32 -7.03 19.34
N GLU A 77 9.55 -7.49 19.09
CA GLU A 77 10.76 -6.67 19.24
C GLU A 77 11.08 -5.85 17.98
N LEU A 78 10.36 -6.08 16.89
CA LEU A 78 10.59 -5.44 15.58
C LEU A 78 9.59 -4.32 15.25
N SER A 79 8.67 -4.02 16.17
CA SER A 79 7.72 -2.94 15.94
C SER A 79 8.46 -1.60 15.81
N ILE A 80 8.24 -0.91 14.70
CA ILE A 80 8.83 0.39 14.39
C ILE A 80 7.72 1.34 14.04
N ILE A 81 7.71 2.50 14.67
CA ILE A 81 6.87 3.63 14.30
C ILE A 81 7.80 4.70 13.71
N PRO A 82 7.71 4.98 12.40
CA PRO A 82 8.52 6.04 11.80
C PRO A 82 8.10 7.40 12.33
N ASP A 83 9.04 8.34 12.38
CA ASP A 83 8.75 9.72 12.75
C ASP A 83 7.69 10.30 11.80
N PRO A 84 6.68 11.00 12.32
CA PRO A 84 5.69 11.66 11.50
C PRO A 84 6.35 12.83 10.73
N ILE A 85 5.85 13.09 9.51
CA ILE A 85 6.38 14.20 8.68
C ILE A 85 6.00 15.57 9.26
N TYR A 86 4.86 15.62 9.94
CA TYR A 86 4.35 16.82 10.65
C TYR A 86 3.83 16.39 12.02
N GLU A 87 3.67 17.33 12.94
CA GLU A 87 3.04 17.10 14.22
C GLU A 87 1.63 16.52 14.02
N PRO A 88 1.32 15.31 14.49
CA PRO A 88 0.04 14.67 14.28
C PRO A 88 -1.06 15.35 15.10
N ASN A 89 -2.18 15.68 14.48
CA ASN A 89 -3.38 16.14 15.15
C ASN A 89 -4.22 14.98 15.73
N TYR A 90 -4.00 13.79 15.23
CA TYR A 90 -4.70 12.58 15.61
C TYR A 90 -3.77 11.38 15.43
N GLU A 91 -3.71 10.52 16.42
CA GLU A 91 -2.97 9.26 16.40
C GLU A 91 -3.79 8.19 17.08
N GLU A 92 -3.93 7.04 16.46
CA GLU A 92 -4.69 5.91 16.98
C GLU A 92 -4.02 4.60 16.63
N ASN A 93 -3.95 3.69 17.59
CA ASN A 93 -3.53 2.31 17.35
C ASN A 93 -4.76 1.45 17.04
N ILE A 94 -4.86 0.97 15.81
CA ILE A 94 -5.96 0.10 15.40
C ILE A 94 -5.64 -1.33 15.83
N GLU A 95 -6.35 -1.81 16.81
CA GLU A 95 -6.20 -3.18 17.27
C GLU A 95 -6.60 -4.18 16.18
N ARG A 96 -5.96 -5.33 16.18
CA ARG A 96 -6.28 -6.40 15.21
C ARG A 96 -7.76 -6.80 15.32
N GLN A 97 -8.39 -7.09 14.19
CA GLN A 97 -9.81 -7.47 14.09
C GLN A 97 -10.78 -6.34 14.49
N THR A 98 -10.34 -5.09 14.43
CA THR A 98 -11.19 -3.92 14.63
C THR A 98 -11.13 -2.97 13.44
N ALA A 99 -11.93 -1.94 13.45
CA ALA A 99 -11.87 -0.82 12.52
C ALA A 99 -12.21 0.48 13.23
N ILE A 100 -11.65 1.57 12.77
CA ILE A 100 -11.96 2.93 13.25
C ILE A 100 -12.50 3.80 12.13
N SER A 101 -13.15 4.88 12.49
CA SER A 101 -13.67 5.89 11.58
C SER A 101 -13.38 7.28 12.10
N PHE A 102 -12.88 8.15 11.24
CA PHE A 102 -12.55 9.53 11.56
C PHE A 102 -12.73 10.43 10.33
N GLU A 103 -12.94 11.71 10.58
CA GLU A 103 -13.05 12.72 9.54
C GLU A 103 -11.69 13.37 9.29
N VAL A 104 -11.44 13.70 8.02
CA VAL A 104 -10.27 14.45 7.58
C VAL A 104 -10.69 15.63 6.72
N LYS A 105 -10.00 16.74 6.83
CA LYS A 105 -10.23 17.93 6.02
C LYS A 105 -9.48 17.82 4.70
N GLU A 106 -9.93 18.57 3.72
CA GLU A 106 -9.19 18.75 2.48
C GLU A 106 -7.77 19.28 2.79
N GLY A 107 -6.76 18.61 2.24
CA GLY A 107 -5.36 18.91 2.45
C GLY A 107 -4.69 18.16 3.59
N ASP A 108 -5.45 17.51 4.48
CA ASP A 108 -4.87 16.69 5.57
C ASP A 108 -4.10 15.48 5.02
N PHE A 109 -3.03 15.11 5.72
CA PHE A 109 -2.25 13.92 5.45
C PHE A 109 -2.67 12.79 6.38
N ILE A 110 -2.79 11.59 5.81
CA ILE A 110 -3.16 10.35 6.52
C ILE A 110 -2.03 9.37 6.34
N GLN A 111 -1.36 9.01 7.41
CA GLN A 111 -0.26 8.03 7.38
C GLN A 111 -0.74 6.73 8.03
N VAL A 112 -0.87 5.67 7.22
CA VAL A 112 -1.21 4.33 7.69
C VAL A 112 0.06 3.52 7.81
N ILE A 113 0.40 3.10 9.01
CA ILE A 113 1.66 2.43 9.34
C ILE A 113 1.40 0.97 9.69
N SER A 114 2.27 0.07 9.23
CA SER A 114 2.34 -1.33 9.68
C SER A 114 3.52 -1.46 10.67
N PRO A 115 3.30 -1.28 12.00
CA PRO A 115 4.40 -1.18 12.95
C PRO A 115 5.27 -2.44 13.02
N ALA A 116 4.63 -3.62 12.98
CA ALA A 116 5.32 -4.92 13.04
C ALA A 116 5.60 -5.51 11.64
N GLY A 117 5.11 -4.88 10.58
CA GLY A 117 5.12 -5.41 9.21
C GLY A 117 4.10 -6.53 8.99
N ARG A 118 3.86 -6.88 7.74
CA ARG A 118 2.97 -7.97 7.28
C ARG A 118 1.50 -7.86 7.68
N GLN A 119 1.11 -6.88 8.47
CA GLN A 119 -0.30 -6.62 8.78
C GLN A 119 -0.93 -5.93 7.59
N CYS A 120 -1.97 -6.53 7.05
CA CYS A 120 -2.82 -5.94 6.02
C CYS A 120 -3.94 -5.12 6.66
N SER A 121 -4.45 -4.13 5.94
CA SER A 121 -5.49 -3.20 6.42
C SER A 121 -6.38 -2.79 5.26
N ASP A 122 -7.67 -2.62 5.53
CA ASP A 122 -8.66 -2.27 4.52
C ASP A 122 -9.09 -0.80 4.70
N PHE A 123 -8.76 0.03 3.73
CA PHE A 123 -9.00 1.47 3.78
C PHE A 123 -10.18 1.86 2.87
N VAL A 124 -11.14 2.58 3.42
CA VAL A 124 -12.30 3.13 2.69
C VAL A 124 -12.39 4.63 2.96
N ALA A 125 -12.80 5.41 1.97
CA ALA A 125 -13.05 6.84 2.11
C ALA A 125 -14.37 7.24 1.44
N PHE A 126 -15.08 8.21 2.01
CA PHE A 126 -16.29 8.79 1.48
C PHE A 126 -16.20 10.31 1.41
N ASP A 127 -16.83 10.92 0.42
CA ASP A 127 -17.06 12.36 0.39
C ASP A 127 -18.10 12.72 1.47
N THR A 128 -17.68 13.39 2.54
CA THR A 128 -18.55 13.74 3.68
C THR A 128 -19.69 14.67 3.25
N LYS A 129 -19.46 15.61 2.32
CA LYS A 129 -20.52 16.52 1.84
C LYS A 129 -21.63 15.79 1.09
N LYS A 130 -21.32 14.69 0.41
CA LYS A 130 -22.32 13.82 -0.21
C LYS A 130 -23.01 12.96 0.84
N LEU A 131 -22.25 12.42 1.78
CA LEU A 131 -22.78 11.59 2.86
C LEU A 131 -23.80 12.36 3.74
N ASP A 132 -23.54 13.62 4.04
CA ASP A 132 -24.49 14.51 4.76
C ASP A 132 -25.82 14.66 4.02
N LYS A 133 -25.79 14.56 2.68
CA LYS A 133 -26.97 14.57 1.82
C LYS A 133 -27.58 13.18 1.62
N LYS A 134 -27.14 12.19 2.39
CA LYS A 134 -27.55 10.78 2.29
C LYS A 134 -27.16 10.13 0.94
N VAL A 135 -26.07 10.60 0.34
CA VAL A 135 -25.51 10.04 -0.89
C VAL A 135 -24.18 9.37 -0.55
N GLU A 136 -24.17 8.05 -0.53
CA GLU A 136 -22.96 7.27 -0.23
C GLU A 136 -22.10 7.16 -1.48
N LYS A 137 -21.02 7.94 -1.53
CA LYS A 137 -20.01 7.92 -2.58
C LYS A 137 -18.66 7.65 -1.97
N GLY A 138 -18.30 6.38 -2.01
CA GLY A 138 -17.00 5.87 -1.57
C GLY A 138 -16.04 5.65 -2.73
N LEU A 139 -14.85 5.21 -2.40
CA LEU A 139 -13.84 4.83 -3.38
C LEU A 139 -14.36 3.75 -4.34
N ASP A 140 -14.03 3.91 -5.61
CA ASP A 140 -14.37 2.96 -6.67
C ASP A 140 -13.11 2.48 -7.41
N TRP A 141 -12.92 1.16 -7.41
CA TRP A 141 -11.71 0.59 -8.02
C TRP A 141 -11.73 0.62 -9.54
N GLN A 142 -12.91 0.42 -10.13
CA GLN A 142 -13.03 0.38 -11.58
C GLN A 142 -12.74 1.76 -12.17
N THR A 143 -13.34 2.81 -11.62
CA THR A 143 -13.05 4.20 -11.99
C THR A 143 -11.58 4.53 -11.77
N THR A 144 -11.05 4.21 -10.59
CA THR A 144 -9.65 4.48 -10.24
C THR A 144 -8.69 3.81 -11.22
N ARG A 145 -8.83 2.52 -11.49
CA ARG A 145 -7.96 1.81 -12.44
C ARG A 145 -8.10 2.33 -13.86
N THR A 146 -9.31 2.73 -14.25
CA THR A 146 -9.56 3.29 -15.60
C THR A 146 -8.80 4.60 -15.79
N PHE A 147 -8.84 5.50 -14.81
CA PHE A 147 -8.18 6.80 -14.93
C PHE A 147 -6.68 6.77 -14.65
N MET A 148 -6.25 5.89 -13.77
CA MET A 148 -4.83 5.79 -13.40
C MET A 148 -4.05 4.83 -14.30
N GLY A 149 -4.72 3.94 -15.04
CA GLY A 149 -4.09 2.99 -15.96
C GLY A 149 -3.20 1.96 -15.26
N ASN A 150 -3.35 1.77 -13.95
CA ASN A 150 -2.57 0.83 -13.17
C ASN A 150 -3.43 0.08 -12.14
N THR A 151 -2.87 -0.95 -11.54
CA THR A 151 -3.57 -1.78 -10.56
C THR A 151 -3.67 -1.15 -9.18
N PHE A 152 -2.78 -0.22 -8.87
CA PHE A 152 -2.77 0.54 -7.64
C PHE A 152 -2.06 1.88 -7.87
N PRO A 153 -2.73 3.03 -7.61
CA PRO A 153 -2.11 4.35 -7.66
C PRO A 153 -0.91 4.43 -6.71
N GLY A 154 0.17 5.04 -7.21
CA GLY A 154 1.39 5.29 -6.45
C GLY A 154 1.75 6.78 -6.44
N PRO A 155 2.78 7.20 -5.69
CA PRO A 155 3.21 8.59 -5.67
C PRO A 155 3.56 9.12 -7.07
N GLY A 156 3.16 10.35 -7.39
CA GLY A 156 3.47 11.01 -8.65
C GLY A 156 2.27 11.22 -9.56
N LEU A 157 2.43 10.99 -10.87
CA LEU A 157 1.41 11.34 -11.87
C LEU A 157 0.13 10.53 -11.74
N PHE A 158 0.22 9.26 -11.37
CA PHE A 158 -0.90 8.31 -11.25
C PHE A 158 -1.16 7.98 -9.79
N SER A 159 -1.55 9.00 -9.00
CA SER A 159 -1.60 8.90 -7.53
C SER A 159 -3.00 8.90 -6.93
N LYS A 160 -4.05 9.10 -7.72
CA LYS A 160 -5.39 9.44 -7.20
C LYS A 160 -6.33 8.25 -7.15
N PHE A 161 -7.18 8.25 -6.13
CA PHE A 161 -8.33 7.36 -5.99
C PHE A 161 -9.63 8.13 -6.15
N TYR A 162 -10.54 7.57 -6.92
CA TYR A 162 -11.79 8.20 -7.36
C TYR A 162 -13.02 7.51 -6.81
N ASP A 163 -14.10 8.27 -6.68
CA ASP A 163 -15.46 7.74 -6.48
C ASP A 163 -16.16 7.43 -7.82
N THR A 164 -17.40 6.92 -7.75
CA THR A 164 -18.22 6.61 -8.93
C THR A 164 -18.72 7.85 -9.69
N ASP A 165 -18.59 9.05 -9.13
CA ASP A 165 -18.88 10.31 -9.82
C ASP A 165 -17.64 10.87 -10.53
N HIS A 166 -16.55 10.09 -10.59
CA HIS A 166 -15.26 10.45 -11.16
C HIS A 166 -14.55 11.59 -10.41
N GLU A 167 -14.86 11.73 -9.14
CA GLU A 167 -14.26 12.76 -8.30
C GLU A 167 -13.12 12.15 -7.46
N PRO A 168 -11.93 12.75 -7.44
CA PRO A 168 -10.83 12.23 -6.64
C PRO A 168 -11.06 12.53 -5.15
N LEU A 169 -10.92 11.50 -4.30
CA LEU A 169 -11.09 11.62 -2.86
C LEU A 169 -9.76 11.72 -2.12
N VAL A 170 -8.80 10.88 -2.50
CA VAL A 170 -7.47 10.86 -1.88
C VAL A 170 -6.41 10.63 -2.95
N GLU A 171 -5.19 11.04 -2.66
CA GLU A 171 -4.01 10.73 -3.48
C GLU A 171 -2.88 10.15 -2.64
N VAL A 172 -2.09 9.28 -3.23
CA VAL A 172 -0.89 8.71 -2.61
C VAL A 172 0.25 9.69 -2.70
N ILE A 173 0.78 10.12 -1.56
CA ILE A 173 1.93 11.03 -1.47
C ILE A 173 3.23 10.25 -1.26
N ARG A 174 3.15 9.18 -0.48
CA ARG A 174 4.29 8.31 -0.18
C ARG A 174 3.82 6.89 0.05
N ASP A 175 4.61 5.97 -0.43
CA ASP A 175 4.37 4.54 -0.26
C ASP A 175 5.71 3.83 -0.15
N THR A 176 5.96 3.16 0.97
CA THR A 176 7.21 2.46 1.21
C THR A 176 7.16 0.99 0.80
N VAL A 177 5.98 0.49 0.41
CA VAL A 177 5.75 -0.91 0.05
C VAL A 177 5.54 -1.10 -1.45
N GLY A 178 4.79 -0.20 -2.09
CA GLY A 178 4.51 -0.22 -3.53
C GLY A 178 3.67 -1.40 -4.01
N LYS A 179 3.01 -2.12 -3.08
CA LYS A 179 2.18 -3.27 -3.42
C LYS A 179 0.97 -3.37 -2.51
N HIS A 180 -0.19 -3.24 -3.13
CA HIS A 180 -1.49 -3.26 -2.47
C HIS A 180 -2.52 -3.93 -3.37
N ASP A 181 -3.71 -4.19 -2.85
CA ASP A 181 -4.77 -4.87 -3.58
C ASP A 181 -5.99 -3.97 -3.80
N THR A 182 -6.43 -3.89 -5.05
CA THR A 182 -7.69 -3.30 -5.48
C THR A 182 -8.51 -4.26 -6.34
N PHE A 183 -8.28 -5.56 -6.25
CA PHE A 183 -9.02 -6.60 -6.97
C PHE A 183 -10.07 -7.27 -6.10
N ASN A 184 -9.73 -7.50 -4.82
CA ASN A 184 -10.58 -8.20 -3.89
C ASN A 184 -11.37 -7.24 -3.00
N LEU A 185 -12.57 -7.63 -2.60
CA LEU A 185 -13.30 -6.94 -1.53
C LEU A 185 -12.55 -7.07 -0.19
N ALA A 186 -12.81 -6.15 0.73
CA ALA A 186 -12.57 -6.41 2.15
C ALA A 186 -13.19 -7.75 2.52
N CYS A 187 -12.50 -8.59 3.30
CA CYS A 187 -12.96 -9.93 3.59
C CYS A 187 -14.36 -9.96 4.20
N THR A 188 -15.14 -10.99 3.88
CA THR A 188 -16.57 -11.10 4.22
C THR A 188 -16.87 -12.37 5.00
N SER A 189 -17.99 -12.40 5.75
CA SER A 189 -18.47 -13.64 6.41
C SER A 189 -18.58 -14.79 5.42
N LYS A 190 -19.16 -14.54 4.25
CA LYS A 190 -19.36 -15.56 3.22
C LYS A 190 -18.05 -16.21 2.77
N TYR A 191 -16.98 -15.43 2.62
CA TYR A 191 -15.67 -15.95 2.26
C TYR A 191 -15.16 -16.98 3.29
N TYR A 192 -15.31 -16.67 4.58
CA TYR A 192 -14.89 -17.56 5.66
C TYR A 192 -15.81 -18.77 5.83
N GLU A 193 -17.13 -18.58 5.70
CA GLU A 193 -18.10 -19.66 5.76
C GLU A 193 -17.89 -20.70 4.66
N ASP A 194 -17.61 -20.26 3.43
CA ASP A 194 -17.28 -21.13 2.30
C ASP A 194 -15.98 -21.92 2.53
N ALA A 195 -15.06 -21.39 3.32
CA ALA A 195 -13.84 -22.04 3.76
C ALA A 195 -14.04 -22.90 5.03
N GLY A 196 -15.25 -22.97 5.60
CA GLY A 196 -15.59 -23.75 6.78
C GLY A 196 -15.38 -23.05 8.13
N TYR A 197 -15.10 -21.75 8.13
CA TYR A 197 -14.85 -20.94 9.34
C TYR A 197 -16.09 -20.09 9.68
N PHE A 198 -17.09 -20.68 10.31
CA PHE A 198 -18.32 -20.01 10.72
C PHE A 198 -18.09 -19.04 11.88
N GLY A 199 -18.69 -17.85 11.79
CA GLY A 199 -18.58 -16.81 12.83
C GLY A 199 -17.19 -16.17 12.93
N HIS A 200 -16.35 -16.31 11.92
CA HIS A 200 -15.04 -15.68 11.89
C HIS A 200 -15.18 -14.15 11.76
N PRO A 201 -14.49 -13.34 12.59
CA PRO A 201 -14.44 -11.90 12.44
C PRO A 201 -13.94 -11.52 11.03
N ASN A 202 -14.57 -10.52 10.42
CA ASN A 202 -14.21 -10.10 9.07
C ASN A 202 -14.20 -8.58 8.92
N CYS A 203 -13.43 -8.10 7.95
CA CYS A 203 -13.22 -6.67 7.75
C CYS A 203 -14.50 -5.94 7.35
N SER A 204 -15.37 -6.56 6.54
CA SER A 204 -16.62 -5.91 6.12
C SER A 204 -17.57 -5.66 7.28
N GLU A 205 -17.65 -6.55 8.26
CA GLU A 205 -18.42 -6.32 9.48
C GLU A 205 -17.77 -5.27 10.39
N ASN A 206 -16.46 -5.29 10.53
CA ASN A 206 -15.72 -4.27 11.28
C ASN A 206 -15.95 -2.88 10.69
N LEU A 207 -15.86 -2.74 9.37
CA LEU A 207 -16.15 -1.49 8.66
C LEU A 207 -17.60 -1.06 8.85
N ASN A 208 -18.57 -1.98 8.72
CA ASN A 208 -19.98 -1.69 8.98
C ASN A 208 -20.21 -1.12 10.38
N ASN A 209 -19.58 -1.71 11.39
CA ASN A 209 -19.72 -1.28 12.78
C ASN A 209 -19.07 0.09 13.00
N ALA A 210 -17.89 0.33 12.46
CA ALA A 210 -17.18 1.60 12.56
C ALA A 210 -17.94 2.75 11.86
N MET A 211 -18.62 2.45 10.74
CA MET A 211 -19.36 3.42 9.94
C MET A 211 -20.81 3.68 10.44
N ALA A 212 -21.34 2.82 11.28
CA ALA A 212 -22.74 2.90 11.74
C ALA A 212 -23.10 4.27 12.35
N LYS A 213 -22.19 4.88 13.11
CA LYS A 213 -22.38 6.20 13.74
C LYS A 213 -22.56 7.35 12.72
N TYR A 214 -22.13 7.17 11.49
CA TYR A 214 -22.29 8.14 10.40
C TYR A 214 -23.51 7.87 9.53
N GLY A 215 -24.28 6.84 9.84
CA GLY A 215 -25.51 6.46 9.14
C GLY A 215 -25.24 5.81 7.78
N VAL A 216 -24.05 5.31 7.54
CA VAL A 216 -23.70 4.55 6.33
C VAL A 216 -24.40 3.19 6.36
N GLN A 217 -25.00 2.80 5.24
CA GLN A 217 -25.74 1.55 5.15
C GLN A 217 -24.80 0.35 5.21
N LYS A 218 -25.18 -0.67 5.98
CA LYS A 218 -24.41 -1.92 6.05
C LYS A 218 -24.36 -2.63 4.70
N GLN A 219 -23.18 -3.08 4.32
CA GLN A 219 -22.95 -3.87 3.12
C GLN A 219 -22.37 -5.25 3.48
N LYS A 220 -22.63 -6.23 2.64
CA LYS A 220 -22.05 -7.59 2.79
C LYS A 220 -20.57 -7.67 2.44
N GLY A 221 -20.09 -6.73 1.63
CA GLY A 221 -18.70 -6.62 1.23
C GLY A 221 -18.39 -5.20 0.79
N TRP A 222 -17.24 -4.68 1.20
CA TRP A 222 -16.81 -3.31 0.89
C TRP A 222 -15.70 -3.31 -0.16
N GLN A 223 -15.80 -2.37 -1.08
CA GLN A 223 -14.66 -1.99 -1.91
C GLN A 223 -13.69 -1.18 -1.04
N ALA A 224 -12.59 -1.79 -0.67
CA ALA A 224 -11.55 -1.16 0.13
C ALA A 224 -10.22 -1.15 -0.64
N ILE A 225 -9.35 -0.20 -0.36
CA ILE A 225 -7.95 -0.35 -0.70
C ILE A 225 -7.37 -1.32 0.32
N ASN A 226 -7.07 -2.56 -0.11
CA ASN A 226 -6.47 -3.55 0.78
C ASN A 226 -4.98 -3.25 0.87
N LEU A 227 -4.61 -2.40 1.82
CA LEU A 227 -3.24 -1.94 2.03
C LEU A 227 -2.34 -3.09 2.46
N PHE A 228 -1.11 -3.10 1.94
CA PHE A 228 -0.07 -4.09 2.25
C PHE A 228 -0.37 -5.52 1.78
N PHE A 229 -1.46 -5.74 1.05
CA PHE A 229 -1.72 -7.01 0.38
C PHE A 229 -0.87 -7.16 -0.87
N ASN A 230 -0.21 -8.29 -1.01
CA ASN A 230 0.57 -8.62 -2.20
C ASN A 230 -0.27 -9.42 -3.19
N THR A 231 -1.16 -8.74 -3.90
CA THR A 231 -2.05 -9.33 -4.89
C THR A 231 -1.59 -8.98 -6.30
N SER A 232 -1.65 -9.93 -7.20
CA SER A 232 -1.29 -9.76 -8.61
C SER A 232 -2.30 -10.45 -9.52
N ALA A 233 -2.65 -9.80 -10.62
CA ALA A 233 -3.33 -10.44 -11.73
C ALA A 233 -2.28 -11.15 -12.61
N THR A 234 -2.56 -12.36 -13.03
CA THR A 234 -1.67 -13.15 -13.89
C THR A 234 -2.18 -13.17 -15.32
N GLY A 235 -1.30 -13.45 -16.27
CA GLY A 235 -1.67 -13.65 -17.67
C GLY A 235 -2.60 -14.85 -17.92
N LEU A 236 -2.87 -15.65 -16.90
CA LEU A 236 -3.79 -16.81 -16.94
C LEU A 236 -5.17 -16.49 -16.35
N ASN A 237 -5.55 -15.22 -16.27
CA ASN A 237 -6.84 -14.75 -15.72
C ASN A 237 -7.07 -15.10 -14.25
N SER A 238 -6.02 -15.32 -13.48
CA SER A 238 -6.12 -15.55 -12.03
C SER A 238 -5.61 -14.35 -11.25
N VAL A 239 -6.21 -14.13 -10.10
CA VAL A 239 -5.74 -13.19 -9.08
C VAL A 239 -5.10 -14.04 -7.98
N ILE A 240 -3.82 -13.82 -7.75
CA ILE A 240 -3.05 -14.53 -6.73
C ILE A 240 -2.64 -13.57 -5.62
N SER A 241 -2.63 -14.05 -4.40
CA SER A 241 -2.09 -13.33 -3.25
C SER A 241 -0.88 -14.07 -2.69
N ASP A 242 0.15 -13.33 -2.33
CA ASP A 242 1.42 -13.83 -1.82
C ASP A 242 1.73 -13.14 -0.48
N GLU A 243 2.81 -13.53 0.17
CA GLU A 243 3.24 -12.91 1.44
C GLU A 243 3.42 -11.38 1.27
N SER A 244 2.87 -10.60 2.20
CA SER A 244 3.01 -9.15 2.21
C SER A 244 4.48 -8.71 2.17
N TYR A 245 4.77 -7.65 1.42
CA TYR A 245 6.09 -7.03 1.39
C TYR A 245 6.34 -6.09 2.58
N ALA A 246 5.29 -5.67 3.27
CA ALA A 246 5.40 -4.72 4.38
C ALA A 246 6.37 -5.20 5.47
N ARG A 247 7.24 -4.32 5.91
CA ARG A 247 8.23 -4.51 6.97
C ARG A 247 7.86 -3.65 8.17
N PRO A 248 8.43 -3.92 9.34
CA PRO A 248 8.23 -3.07 10.49
C PRO A 248 8.51 -1.60 10.16
N GLY A 249 7.50 -0.74 10.40
CA GLY A 249 7.57 0.68 10.14
C GLY A 249 7.23 1.11 8.71
N ASP A 250 6.91 0.18 7.81
CA ASP A 250 6.42 0.54 6.47
C ASP A 250 5.05 1.21 6.55
N TYR A 251 4.81 2.15 5.63
CA TYR A 251 3.59 2.94 5.61
C TYR A 251 3.17 3.39 4.21
N VAL A 252 1.91 3.75 4.12
CA VAL A 252 1.36 4.52 3.00
C VAL A 252 0.87 5.86 3.53
N MET A 253 1.17 6.94 2.83
CA MET A 253 0.67 8.27 3.14
C MET A 253 -0.24 8.75 2.02
N PHE A 254 -1.43 9.15 2.42
CA PHE A 254 -2.40 9.80 1.54
C PHE A 254 -2.52 11.28 1.88
N ARG A 255 -2.97 12.07 0.91
CA ARG A 255 -3.51 13.40 1.12
C ARG A 255 -4.99 13.38 0.78
N ALA A 256 -5.82 13.89 1.67
CA ALA A 256 -7.25 14.08 1.41
C ALA A 256 -7.43 15.24 0.40
N LEU A 257 -8.16 14.97 -0.67
CA LEU A 257 -8.47 15.97 -1.72
C LEU A 257 -9.83 16.63 -1.51
N LYS A 258 -10.59 16.13 -0.55
CA LYS A 258 -11.89 16.65 -0.10
C LYS A 258 -12.07 16.40 1.39
N LEU A 259 -13.06 17.09 2.00
CA LEU A 259 -13.54 16.69 3.31
C LEU A 259 -14.06 15.25 3.22
N SER A 260 -13.38 14.34 3.87
CA SER A 260 -13.63 12.90 3.72
C SER A 260 -13.83 12.22 5.06
N LEU A 261 -14.69 11.22 5.07
CA LEU A 261 -14.83 10.26 6.14
C LEU A 261 -13.98 9.04 5.81
N ILE A 262 -13.00 8.77 6.64
CA ILE A 262 -12.05 7.67 6.47
C ILE A 262 -12.42 6.53 7.42
N HIS A 263 -12.30 5.31 6.92
CA HIS A 263 -12.44 4.08 7.70
C HIS A 263 -11.27 3.15 7.37
N ILE A 264 -10.74 2.52 8.39
CA ILE A 264 -9.63 1.62 8.27
C ILE A 264 -9.66 0.52 9.34
#